data_88bef8de0566a8523c1796f1bc73dda2
#
_entry.id   88bef8de0566a8523c1796f1bc73dda2
#
_cell.length_a   1.000
_cell.length_b   1.000
_cell.length_c   1.000
_cell.angle_alpha   90.00
_cell.angle_beta   90.00
_cell.angle_gamma   90.00
#
_symmetry.space_group_name_H-M   'P 1'
#
loop_
_entity.id
_entity.type
_entity.pdbx_description
1 polymer ?
#
loop_
_entity_poly.entity_id
_entity_poly.type
_entity_poly.pdbx_seq_one_letter_code
_entity_poly.pdbx_strand_id
1 'polypeptide(L)'
;MRYVLLMCLLLTGCSTQMDAPEKRTHDFYTFYLTAFVTDSNEDNLDSPKMRDYIAQDTLSRLQKISSLYEQEIIGSDYFTYTQDYAAEWIPDLRVSKAINSVSGKVVSVELGAGNGQKQRLNVYLRNEDGKWKIYRVTDASHHFEQYIFDDRAIAAAQRYAASITSP
;
A
#
# COMPACT_ATOMS: atom_id res chain seq x y z
N MET A 1 12.82 -58.87 -28.29
CA MET A 1 12.09 -57.60 -28.49
C MET A 1 11.90 -56.97 -27.11
N ARG A 2 12.69 -55.93 -26.82
CA ARG A 2 12.65 -55.21 -25.51
C ARG A 2 11.87 -53.93 -25.74
N TYR A 3 10.66 -53.79 -25.16
CA TYR A 3 9.90 -52.56 -25.15
C TYR A 3 10.42 -51.65 -24.03
N VAL A 4 11.12 -50.58 -24.41
CA VAL A 4 11.48 -49.49 -23.49
C VAL A 4 10.28 -48.58 -23.39
N LEU A 5 9.60 -48.63 -22.26
CA LEU A 5 8.47 -47.75 -21.93
C LEU A 5 9.07 -46.40 -21.48
N LEU A 6 9.07 -45.41 -22.37
CA LEU A 6 9.50 -44.04 -22.08
C LEU A 6 8.37 -43.32 -21.32
N MET A 7 8.50 -43.30 -20.00
CA MET A 7 7.56 -42.58 -19.10
C MET A 7 7.92 -41.09 -19.09
N CYS A 8 7.27 -40.29 -19.96
CA CYS A 8 7.34 -38.83 -19.91
C CYS A 8 6.65 -38.30 -18.66
N LEU A 9 7.41 -37.98 -17.63
CA LEU A 9 6.95 -37.19 -16.51
C LEU A 9 6.64 -35.76 -16.98
N LEU A 10 5.36 -35.47 -17.22
CA LEU A 10 4.87 -34.10 -17.40
C LEU A 10 4.93 -33.40 -16.04
N LEU A 11 6.03 -32.69 -15.78
CA LEU A 11 6.12 -31.74 -14.70
C LEU A 11 5.25 -30.54 -15.07
N THR A 12 3.96 -30.59 -14.74
CA THR A 12 3.10 -29.41 -14.72
C THR A 12 3.54 -28.52 -13.57
N GLY A 13 4.58 -27.73 -13.79
CA GLY A 13 4.92 -26.65 -12.88
C GLY A 13 3.76 -25.67 -12.87
N CYS A 14 2.97 -25.62 -11.79
CA CYS A 14 2.11 -24.51 -11.49
C CYS A 14 3.00 -23.28 -11.30
N SER A 15 3.31 -22.56 -12.37
CA SER A 15 3.81 -21.20 -12.27
C SER A 15 2.63 -20.37 -11.81
N THR A 16 2.56 -20.06 -10.51
CA THR A 16 1.67 -19.00 -10.01
C THR A 16 2.12 -17.73 -10.70
N GLN A 17 1.42 -17.36 -11.78
CA GLN A 17 1.68 -16.11 -12.48
C GLN A 17 1.38 -15.00 -11.50
N MET A 18 2.43 -14.26 -11.11
CA MET A 18 2.30 -13.11 -10.22
C MET A 18 1.43 -12.05 -10.91
N ASP A 19 0.41 -11.55 -10.21
CA ASP A 19 -0.41 -10.45 -10.71
C ASP A 19 0.46 -9.25 -11.09
N ALA A 20 0.09 -8.54 -12.16
CA ALA A 20 0.81 -7.34 -12.57
C ALA A 20 0.73 -6.26 -11.47
N PRO A 21 1.81 -5.48 -11.27
CA PRO A 21 1.83 -4.44 -10.23
C PRO A 21 0.70 -3.42 -10.39
N GLU A 22 0.31 -3.09 -11.62
CA GLU A 22 -0.82 -2.21 -11.93
C GLU A 22 -2.15 -2.79 -11.41
N LYS A 23 -2.36 -4.09 -11.68
CA LYS A 23 -3.56 -4.78 -11.20
C LYS A 23 -3.60 -4.82 -9.68
N ARG A 24 -2.49 -5.17 -9.03
CA ARG A 24 -2.39 -5.18 -7.56
C ARG A 24 -2.68 -3.81 -6.97
N THR A 25 -2.14 -2.74 -7.59
CA THR A 25 -2.41 -1.37 -7.16
C THR A 25 -3.87 -0.99 -7.34
N HIS A 26 -4.47 -1.30 -8.48
CA HIS A 26 -5.89 -1.04 -8.73
C HIS A 26 -6.79 -1.79 -7.74
N ASP A 27 -6.52 -3.07 -7.53
CA ASP A 27 -7.30 -3.91 -6.60
C ASP A 27 -7.19 -3.38 -5.16
N PHE A 28 -5.98 -2.94 -4.75
CA PHE A 28 -5.77 -2.32 -3.43
C PHE A 28 -6.61 -1.06 -3.26
N TYR A 29 -6.51 -0.10 -4.18
CA TYR A 29 -7.25 1.16 -4.04
C TYR A 29 -8.75 0.96 -4.15
N THR A 30 -9.23 0.06 -5.02
CA THR A 30 -10.65 -0.30 -5.07
C THR A 30 -11.13 -0.86 -3.74
N PHE A 31 -10.39 -1.79 -3.17
CA PHE A 31 -10.66 -2.36 -1.85
C PHE A 31 -10.64 -1.28 -0.77
N TYR A 32 -9.58 -0.49 -0.69
CA TYR A 32 -9.32 0.47 0.37
C TYR A 32 -10.39 1.57 0.42
N LEU A 33 -10.70 2.15 -0.74
CA LEU A 33 -11.77 3.16 -0.86
C LEU A 33 -13.14 2.55 -0.56
N THR A 34 -13.41 1.31 -0.99
CA THR A 34 -14.68 0.63 -0.70
C THR A 34 -14.84 0.36 0.79
N ALA A 35 -13.80 -0.12 1.46
CA ALA A 35 -13.84 -0.39 2.90
C ALA A 35 -14.20 0.87 3.69
N PHE A 36 -13.59 2.01 3.36
CA PHE A 36 -13.90 3.29 3.99
C PHE A 36 -15.36 3.71 3.78
N VAL A 37 -15.85 3.75 2.53
CA VAL A 37 -17.22 4.23 2.24
C VAL A 37 -18.32 3.29 2.73
N THR A 38 -17.99 2.02 3.02
CA THR A 38 -18.92 1.05 3.61
C THR A 38 -18.77 0.89 5.12
N ASP A 39 -17.91 1.69 5.74
CA ASP A 39 -17.58 1.62 7.17
C ASP A 39 -17.15 0.21 7.59
N SER A 40 -16.34 -0.42 6.75
CA SER A 40 -15.79 -1.76 6.96
C SER A 40 -14.45 -1.65 7.69
N ASN A 41 -14.19 -2.56 8.64
CA ASN A 41 -12.89 -2.62 9.32
C ASN A 41 -11.80 -3.35 8.53
N GLU A 42 -12.05 -3.68 7.26
CA GLU A 42 -11.08 -4.43 6.43
C GLU A 42 -9.83 -3.59 6.07
N ASP A 43 -9.94 -2.27 6.06
CA ASP A 43 -8.84 -1.31 5.85
C ASP A 43 -8.01 -1.05 7.11
N ASN A 44 -8.39 -1.63 8.25
CA ASN A 44 -7.57 -1.55 9.47
C ASN A 44 -6.18 -2.13 9.23
N LEU A 45 -5.14 -1.44 9.72
CA LEU A 45 -3.73 -1.84 9.57
C LEU A 45 -3.43 -3.25 10.08
N ASP A 46 -4.24 -3.80 10.98
CA ASP A 46 -4.12 -5.16 11.50
C ASP A 46 -4.85 -6.22 10.67
N SER A 47 -5.60 -5.82 9.65
CA SER A 47 -6.39 -6.76 8.87
C SER A 47 -5.54 -7.69 8.01
N PRO A 48 -6.00 -8.93 7.75
CA PRO A 48 -5.34 -9.82 6.80
C PRO A 48 -5.27 -9.23 5.39
N LYS A 49 -6.26 -8.41 5.02
CA LYS A 49 -6.35 -7.77 3.71
C LYS A 49 -5.22 -6.75 3.53
N MET A 50 -4.99 -5.90 4.53
CA MET A 50 -3.87 -4.95 4.49
C MET A 50 -2.52 -5.68 4.43
N ARG A 51 -2.32 -6.77 5.18
CA ARG A 51 -1.10 -7.58 5.11
C ARG A 51 -0.87 -8.22 3.73
N ASP A 52 -1.93 -8.51 2.98
CA ASP A 52 -1.80 -9.04 1.62
C ASP A 52 -1.28 -8.00 0.63
N TYR A 53 -1.67 -6.74 0.77
CA TYR A 53 -1.31 -5.67 -0.16
C TYR A 53 -0.09 -4.84 0.25
N ILE A 54 0.15 -4.68 1.54
CA ILE A 54 1.16 -3.75 2.07
C ILE A 54 2.39 -4.52 2.56
N ALA A 55 3.56 -3.96 2.32
CA ALA A 55 4.84 -4.49 2.77
C ALA A 55 4.91 -4.52 4.31
N GLN A 56 5.51 -5.57 4.85
CA GLN A 56 5.53 -5.84 6.29
C GLN A 56 6.14 -4.69 7.11
N ASP A 57 7.24 -4.13 6.65
CA ASP A 57 7.91 -3.01 7.33
C ASP A 57 7.08 -1.72 7.30
N THR A 58 6.40 -1.45 6.20
CA THR A 58 5.48 -0.30 6.06
C THR A 58 4.33 -0.42 7.04
N LEU A 59 3.65 -1.58 7.08
CA LEU A 59 2.59 -1.83 8.06
C LEU A 59 3.06 -1.66 9.50
N SER A 60 4.20 -2.26 9.85
CA SER A 60 4.76 -2.18 11.20
C SER A 60 5.07 -0.73 11.61
N ARG A 61 5.55 0.09 10.68
CA ARG A 61 5.79 1.52 10.92
C ARG A 61 4.49 2.29 11.12
N LEU A 62 3.51 2.08 10.25
CA LEU A 62 2.20 2.72 10.36
C LEU A 62 1.50 2.36 11.68
N GLN A 63 1.48 1.07 12.06
CA GLN A 63 0.94 0.60 13.34
C GLN A 63 1.65 1.26 14.52
N LYS A 64 2.99 1.31 14.49
CA LYS A 64 3.79 1.96 15.54
C LYS A 64 3.48 3.44 15.66
N ILE A 65 3.40 4.17 14.54
CA ILE A 65 3.14 5.61 14.54
C ILE A 65 1.70 5.89 15.01
N SER A 66 0.72 5.15 14.49
CA SER A 66 -0.69 5.34 14.87
C SER A 66 -0.99 5.05 16.35
N SER A 67 -0.12 4.29 17.02
CA SER A 67 -0.23 4.03 18.47
C SER A 67 0.35 5.16 19.34
N LEU A 68 1.03 6.15 18.77
CA LEU A 68 1.62 7.25 19.51
C LEU A 68 0.61 8.35 19.75
N TYR A 69 0.49 8.79 20.98
CA TYR A 69 -0.38 9.90 21.37
C TYR A 69 0.10 11.22 20.74
N GLU A 70 -0.82 11.96 20.12
CA GLU A 70 -0.57 13.26 19.46
C GLU A 70 0.61 13.24 18.46
N GLN A 71 0.76 12.16 17.71
CA GLN A 71 1.77 12.08 16.66
C GLN A 71 1.45 13.06 15.51
N GLU A 72 2.46 13.69 14.94
CA GLU A 72 2.37 14.61 13.79
C GLU A 72 3.07 14.07 12.54
N ILE A 73 3.48 12.80 12.53
CA ILE A 73 4.19 12.17 11.40
C ILE A 73 3.22 11.87 10.26
N ILE A 74 2.01 11.45 10.59
CA ILE A 74 0.92 11.16 9.67
C ILE A 74 -0.16 12.22 9.88
N GLY A 75 -0.23 13.19 8.94
CA GLY A 75 -1.17 14.29 9.00
C GLY A 75 -2.46 14.08 8.22
N SER A 76 -2.49 13.05 7.37
CA SER A 76 -3.64 12.61 6.58
C SER A 76 -3.52 11.12 6.33
N ASP A 77 -4.54 10.48 5.73
CA ASP A 77 -4.43 9.07 5.36
C ASP A 77 -3.16 8.81 4.52
N TYR A 78 -2.40 7.78 4.90
CA TYR A 78 -1.10 7.50 4.29
C TYR A 78 -1.20 7.03 2.84
N PHE A 79 -2.29 6.36 2.49
CA PHE A 79 -2.45 5.76 1.16
C PHE A 79 -3.12 6.67 0.16
N THR A 80 -3.89 7.67 0.62
CA THR A 80 -4.64 8.60 -0.24
C THR A 80 -4.14 10.04 -0.16
N TYR A 81 -3.42 10.40 0.91
CA TYR A 81 -2.98 11.78 1.20
C TYR A 81 -4.15 12.77 1.29
N THR A 82 -5.33 12.27 1.69
CA THR A 82 -6.52 13.07 1.92
C THR A 82 -7.07 12.76 3.31
N GLN A 83 -7.94 13.62 3.80
CA GLN A 83 -8.59 13.42 5.10
C GLN A 83 -9.89 12.65 4.98
N ASP A 84 -10.50 12.73 3.79
CA ASP A 84 -11.79 12.14 3.50
C ASP A 84 -11.89 11.79 2.02
N TYR A 85 -12.70 10.80 1.68
CA TYR A 85 -12.96 10.40 0.30
C TYR A 85 -14.38 9.86 0.16
N ALA A 86 -14.90 9.92 -1.08
CA ALA A 86 -16.28 9.63 -1.40
C ALA A 86 -16.40 8.43 -2.36
N ALA A 87 -17.58 7.80 -2.38
CA ALA A 87 -17.84 6.63 -3.22
C ALA A 87 -17.63 6.90 -4.72
N GLU A 88 -17.82 8.14 -5.15
CA GLU A 88 -17.63 8.59 -6.53
C GLU A 88 -16.18 8.51 -7.00
N TRP A 89 -15.21 8.40 -6.07
CA TRP A 89 -13.79 8.25 -6.41
C TRP A 89 -13.46 6.86 -6.96
N ILE A 90 -14.23 5.84 -6.58
CA ILE A 90 -13.98 4.45 -6.98
C ILE A 90 -14.06 4.28 -8.50
N PRO A 91 -15.13 4.71 -9.22
CA PRO A 91 -15.20 4.61 -10.66
C PRO A 91 -14.22 5.53 -11.40
N ASP A 92 -13.74 6.59 -10.74
CA ASP A 92 -12.78 7.54 -11.29
C ASP A 92 -11.30 7.17 -11.04
N LEU A 93 -11.04 6.08 -10.29
CA LEU A 93 -9.71 5.55 -10.05
C LEU A 93 -9.00 5.27 -11.38
N ARG A 94 -7.80 5.81 -11.54
CA ARG A 94 -6.92 5.54 -12.67
C ARG A 94 -5.55 5.07 -12.18
N VAL A 95 -5.06 4.02 -12.78
CA VAL A 95 -3.77 3.41 -12.46
C VAL A 95 -2.94 3.34 -13.73
N SER A 96 -1.75 3.92 -13.70
CA SER A 96 -0.84 3.94 -14.84
C SER A 96 -0.13 2.59 -15.03
N LYS A 97 0.55 2.45 -16.16
CA LYS A 97 1.49 1.35 -16.37
C LYS A 97 2.68 1.48 -15.41
N ALA A 98 3.10 0.38 -14.83
CA ALA A 98 4.25 0.34 -13.93
C ALA A 98 5.56 0.61 -14.67
N ILE A 99 6.42 1.41 -14.05
CA ILE A 99 7.80 1.63 -14.50
C ILE A 99 8.79 1.07 -13.48
N ASN A 100 10.02 0.79 -13.92
CA ASN A 100 11.05 0.30 -13.02
C ASN A 100 11.48 1.39 -12.04
N SER A 101 11.69 1.03 -10.79
CA SER A 101 12.33 1.85 -9.77
C SER A 101 13.51 1.10 -9.15
N VAL A 102 14.30 1.77 -8.32
CA VAL A 102 15.50 1.18 -7.71
C VAL A 102 15.19 -0.08 -6.91
N SER A 103 14.04 -0.13 -6.23
CA SER A 103 13.69 -1.25 -5.33
C SER A 103 12.47 -2.05 -5.80
N GLY A 104 12.08 -1.92 -7.08
CA GLY A 104 10.92 -2.63 -7.62
C GLY A 104 10.22 -1.89 -8.75
N LYS A 105 8.96 -1.55 -8.55
CA LYS A 105 8.11 -0.83 -9.50
C LYS A 105 7.51 0.42 -8.88
N VAL A 106 7.20 1.41 -9.71
CA VAL A 106 6.35 2.53 -9.32
C VAL A 106 5.19 2.65 -10.30
N VAL A 107 4.03 2.93 -9.75
CA VAL A 107 2.75 3.09 -10.45
C VAL A 107 2.18 4.44 -10.05
N SER A 108 1.78 5.26 -11.01
CA SER A 108 1.05 6.49 -10.72
C SER A 108 -0.44 6.17 -10.57
N VAL A 109 -1.04 6.70 -9.52
CA VAL A 109 -2.47 6.57 -9.21
C VAL A 109 -3.10 7.95 -9.22
N GLU A 110 -4.23 8.09 -9.91
CA GLU A 110 -5.09 9.27 -9.82
C GLU A 110 -6.38 8.88 -9.11
N LEU A 111 -6.68 9.59 -8.02
CA LEU A 111 -7.93 9.51 -7.29
C LEU A 111 -8.80 10.71 -7.65
N GLY A 112 -10.11 10.53 -7.71
CA GLY A 112 -11.03 11.65 -7.75
C GLY A 112 -10.91 12.43 -6.44
N ALA A 113 -10.63 13.72 -6.49
CA ALA A 113 -10.80 14.60 -5.36
C ALA A 113 -12.02 15.49 -5.67
N GLY A 114 -12.83 15.78 -4.68
CA GLY A 114 -13.99 16.65 -4.85
C GLY A 114 -13.65 17.95 -5.62
N ASN A 115 -14.63 18.60 -6.19
CA ASN A 115 -14.47 19.85 -6.98
C ASN A 115 -13.68 19.72 -8.31
N GLY A 116 -13.57 18.51 -8.88
CA GLY A 116 -12.89 18.30 -10.16
C GLY A 116 -11.35 18.30 -10.07
N GLN A 117 -10.79 18.47 -8.88
CA GLN A 117 -9.37 18.23 -8.64
C GLN A 117 -9.09 16.72 -8.56
N LYS A 118 -7.90 16.32 -8.97
CA LYS A 118 -7.43 14.95 -8.85
C LYS A 118 -6.23 14.89 -7.94
N GLN A 119 -6.26 13.96 -6.98
CA GLN A 119 -5.11 13.62 -6.19
C GLN A 119 -4.24 12.63 -6.97
N ARG A 120 -2.96 12.95 -7.12
CA ARG A 120 -1.98 12.07 -7.79
C ARG A 120 -0.99 11.53 -6.79
N LEU A 121 -0.79 10.22 -6.86
CA LEU A 121 0.11 9.50 -5.98
C LEU A 121 1.15 8.74 -6.80
N ASN A 122 2.36 8.62 -6.26
CA ASN A 122 3.31 7.61 -6.70
C ASN A 122 3.28 6.46 -5.70
N VAL A 123 2.92 5.28 -6.18
CA VAL A 123 2.82 4.06 -5.39
C VAL A 123 3.97 3.15 -5.75
N TYR A 124 4.82 2.86 -4.78
CA TYR A 124 6.01 2.05 -4.96
C TYR A 124 5.76 0.63 -4.47
N LEU A 125 6.03 -0.34 -5.34
CA LEU A 125 5.82 -1.76 -5.06
C LEU A 125 7.13 -2.53 -5.15
N ARG A 126 7.27 -3.50 -4.26
CA ARG A 126 8.32 -4.53 -4.32
C ARG A 126 7.72 -5.91 -4.21
N ASN A 127 8.47 -6.92 -4.62
CA ASN A 127 8.05 -8.30 -4.46
C ASN A 127 8.37 -8.78 -3.05
N GLU A 128 7.35 -9.27 -2.34
CA GLU A 128 7.47 -10.01 -1.09
C GLU A 128 6.66 -11.30 -1.21
N ASP A 129 7.31 -12.44 -1.02
CA ASP A 129 6.71 -13.77 -1.06
C ASP A 129 5.92 -14.06 -2.35
N GLY A 130 6.45 -13.60 -3.50
CA GLY A 130 5.84 -13.80 -4.81
C GLY A 130 4.65 -12.88 -5.11
N LYS A 131 4.42 -11.84 -4.30
CA LYS A 131 3.38 -10.83 -4.49
C LYS A 131 3.96 -9.43 -4.59
N TRP A 132 3.39 -8.60 -5.45
CA TRP A 132 3.66 -7.16 -5.42
C TRP A 132 2.97 -6.55 -4.22
N LYS A 133 3.76 -5.95 -3.32
CA LYS A 133 3.26 -5.23 -2.15
C LYS A 133 3.70 -3.78 -2.17
N ILE A 134 2.80 -2.92 -1.73
CA ILE A 134 3.06 -1.48 -1.61
C ILE A 134 3.97 -1.26 -0.41
N TYR A 135 5.15 -0.70 -0.64
CA TYR A 135 6.08 -0.37 0.44
C TYR A 135 6.21 1.12 0.71
N ARG A 136 5.77 1.97 -0.23
CA ARG A 136 5.86 3.42 -0.09
C ARG A 136 4.79 4.09 -0.94
N VAL A 137 4.21 5.18 -0.43
CA VAL A 137 3.32 6.07 -1.18
C VAL A 137 3.78 7.51 -0.98
N THR A 138 3.76 8.31 -2.04
CA THR A 138 4.08 9.75 -1.98
C THR A 138 3.02 10.55 -2.70
N ASP A 139 2.75 11.76 -2.23
CA ASP A 139 1.90 12.73 -2.91
C ASP A 139 2.66 13.37 -4.08
N ALA A 140 2.30 13.00 -5.30
CA ALA A 140 2.88 13.54 -6.51
C ALA A 140 2.32 14.93 -6.86
N SER A 141 1.12 15.27 -6.38
CA SER A 141 0.50 16.59 -6.62
C SER A 141 1.25 17.71 -5.91
N HIS A 142 1.74 17.45 -4.69
CA HIS A 142 2.41 18.45 -3.85
C HIS A 142 3.89 18.13 -3.60
N HIS A 143 4.45 17.09 -4.26
CA HIS A 143 5.84 16.64 -4.06
C HIS A 143 6.15 16.39 -2.58
N PHE A 144 5.23 15.73 -1.88
CA PHE A 144 5.30 15.54 -0.44
C PHE A 144 5.31 14.05 -0.07
N GLU A 145 5.98 13.74 1.03
CA GLU A 145 5.98 12.41 1.64
C GLU A 145 5.84 12.52 3.15
N GLN A 146 4.98 11.69 3.74
CA GLN A 146 4.85 11.57 5.19
C GLN A 146 6.05 10.78 5.75
N TYR A 147 6.63 11.24 6.85
CA TYR A 147 7.95 10.81 7.36
C TYR A 147 7.95 9.45 8.06
N ILE A 148 7.15 8.47 7.59
CA ILE A 148 7.07 7.14 8.22
C ILE A 148 8.39 6.35 8.16
N PHE A 149 9.32 6.72 7.29
CA PHE A 149 10.66 6.13 7.18
C PHE A 149 11.75 6.95 7.86
N ASP A 150 11.42 8.06 8.51
CA ASP A 150 12.34 8.85 9.33
C ASP A 150 12.37 8.32 10.77
N ASP A 151 13.36 7.48 11.08
CA ASP A 151 13.52 6.90 12.42
C ASP A 151 13.78 7.97 13.50
N ARG A 152 14.32 9.15 13.13
CA ARG A 152 14.53 10.26 14.06
C ARG A 152 13.20 10.94 14.41
N ALA A 153 12.36 11.18 13.41
CA ALA A 153 11.01 11.71 13.63
C ALA A 153 10.18 10.77 14.50
N ILE A 154 10.21 9.45 14.22
CA ILE A 154 9.52 8.44 15.01
C ILE A 154 10.03 8.43 16.46
N ALA A 155 11.35 8.44 16.66
CA ALA A 155 11.93 8.48 18.01
C ALA A 155 11.60 9.78 18.76
N ALA A 156 11.50 10.91 18.08
CA ALA A 156 11.08 12.17 18.67
C ALA A 156 9.61 12.11 19.13
N ALA A 157 8.71 11.62 18.27
CA ALA A 157 7.29 11.45 18.60
C ALA A 157 7.09 10.47 19.77
N GLN A 158 7.87 9.38 19.83
CA GLN A 158 7.82 8.46 20.97
C GLN A 158 8.22 9.13 22.29
N ARG A 159 9.29 9.92 22.31
CA ARG A 159 9.71 10.67 23.51
C ARG A 159 8.65 11.67 23.93
N TYR A 160 8.05 12.36 22.98
CA TYR A 160 6.97 13.32 23.26
C TYR A 160 5.75 12.62 23.87
N ALA A 161 5.24 11.56 23.24
CA ALA A 161 4.14 10.77 23.76
C ALA A 161 4.40 10.25 25.19
N ALA A 162 5.62 9.74 25.45
CA ALA A 162 6.01 9.28 26.78
C ALA A 162 6.02 10.41 27.84
N SER A 163 6.38 11.64 27.44
CA SER A 163 6.42 12.80 28.37
C SER A 163 5.04 13.29 28.78
N ILE A 164 4.01 13.05 27.93
CA ILE A 164 2.62 13.48 28.22
C ILE A 164 1.87 12.41 29.02
N THR A 165 2.15 11.13 28.76
CA THR A 165 1.47 10.00 29.39
C THR A 165 2.06 9.59 30.72
N SER A 166 3.21 10.16 31.12
CA SER A 166 3.79 9.94 32.45
C SER A 166 3.14 10.90 33.45
N PRO A 167 2.48 10.38 34.53
CA PRO A 167 1.86 11.19 35.58
C PRO A 167 2.89 11.95 36.41
#